data_86e1deec98e81ccb2d04bdd886bff690
#
_entry.id   86e1deec98e81ccb2d04bdd886bff690
#
_cell.length_a   1.000
_cell.length_b   1.000
_cell.length_c   1.000
_cell.angle_alpha   90.00
_cell.angle_beta   90.00
_cell.angle_gamma   90.00
#
_symmetry.space_group_name_H-M   'P 1'
#
loop_
_entity.id
_entity.type
_entity.pdbx_description
1 polymer ?
#
loop_
_entity_poly.entity_id
_entity_poly.type
_entity_poly.pdbx_seq_one_letter_code
_entity_poly.pdbx_strand_id
1 'polypeptide(L)'
;MATYDSDTGLVRVVQSKERFTMARIESRNIDSPDETRRFQAHGHADVVTIGDFTLGRGTFEPGWKWSNDVKPVAGTDSCQVRHTGVCVSGQMTVRADDGTEVSVGPGDVFVMEPGHDAWVDGDEPCVLFDTGMAPYAKATG
;
A
#
# COMPACT_ATOMS: atom_id res chain seq x y z
N MET A 1 9.89 5.01 26.19
CA MET A 1 9.97 4.39 24.89
C MET A 1 8.62 3.79 24.54
N ALA A 2 8.15 4.05 23.35
CA ALA A 2 6.86 3.53 22.90
C ALA A 2 7.08 2.31 21.99
N THR A 3 6.29 1.29 22.18
CA THR A 3 6.26 0.12 21.33
C THR A 3 4.82 -0.17 20.91
N TYR A 4 4.69 -0.75 19.73
CA TYR A 4 3.39 -1.06 19.17
C TYR A 4 2.96 -2.47 19.58
N ASP A 5 1.72 -2.60 20.02
CA ASP A 5 1.10 -3.87 20.38
C ASP A 5 0.12 -4.29 19.30
N SER A 6 0.49 -5.29 18.52
CA SER A 6 -0.31 -5.76 17.39
C SER A 6 -1.59 -6.48 17.81
N ASP A 7 -1.62 -7.03 19.02
CA ASP A 7 -2.79 -7.79 19.51
C ASP A 7 -3.94 -6.89 19.92
N THR A 8 -3.63 -5.73 20.47
CA THR A 8 -4.65 -4.79 20.98
C THR A 8 -4.87 -3.61 20.05
N GLY A 9 -3.99 -3.37 19.10
CA GLY A 9 -4.03 -2.20 18.24
C GLY A 9 -3.67 -0.91 18.95
N LEU A 10 -3.01 -0.97 20.08
CA LEU A 10 -2.66 0.18 20.89
C LEU A 10 -1.14 0.34 20.94
N VAL A 11 -0.70 1.58 21.11
CA VAL A 11 0.70 1.86 21.39
C VAL A 11 0.98 1.53 22.84
N ARG A 12 1.98 0.72 23.06
CA ARG A 12 2.43 0.37 24.39
C ARG A 12 3.59 1.27 24.76
N VAL A 13 3.39 2.07 25.80
CA VAL A 13 4.43 2.96 26.31
C VAL A 13 5.12 2.27 27.48
N VAL A 14 6.42 2.07 27.34
CA VAL A 14 7.23 1.49 28.39
C VAL A 14 7.70 2.60 29.33
N GLN A 15 7.27 2.53 30.58
CA GLN A 15 7.69 3.44 31.64
C GLN A 15 8.43 2.62 32.68
N SER A 16 9.70 2.82 32.83
CA SER A 16 10.53 1.97 33.65
C SER A 16 10.38 0.49 33.28
N LYS A 17 10.95 -0.38 34.05
CA LYS A 17 10.96 -1.81 33.74
C LYS A 17 9.54 -2.36 33.67
N GLU A 18 9.18 -2.92 32.58
CA GLU A 18 8.00 -3.77 32.43
C GLU A 18 6.66 -3.11 32.74
N ARG A 19 6.64 -1.79 32.93
CA ARG A 19 5.38 -1.07 33.05
C ARG A 19 4.97 -0.56 31.69
N PHE A 20 3.74 -0.90 31.33
CA PHE A 20 3.17 -0.54 30.05
C PHE A 20 1.92 0.28 30.24
N THR A 21 1.85 1.39 29.54
CA THR A 21 0.62 2.17 29.41
C THR A 21 0.16 2.05 27.97
N MET A 22 -1.10 1.75 27.79
CA MET A 22 -1.69 1.67 26.44
C MET A 22 -2.18 3.04 26.03
N ALA A 23 -1.64 3.56 24.95
CA ALA A 23 -2.10 4.81 24.36
C ALA A 23 -3.26 4.52 23.41
N ARG A 24 -4.29 5.37 23.46
CA ARG A 24 -5.48 5.24 22.61
C ARG A 24 -5.39 6.06 21.34
N ILE A 25 -4.40 6.94 21.24
CA ILE A 25 -4.20 7.79 20.08
C ILE A 25 -2.75 7.63 19.67
N GLU A 26 -2.55 7.32 18.41
CA GLU A 26 -1.20 7.25 17.83
C GLU A 26 -1.24 7.85 16.43
N SER A 27 -0.21 8.60 16.11
CA SER A 27 0.02 9.05 14.74
C SER A 27 1.42 8.66 14.31
N ARG A 28 1.55 8.29 13.05
CA ARG A 28 2.82 7.96 12.43
C ARG A 28 2.90 8.68 11.10
N ASN A 29 4.09 9.05 10.70
CA ASN A 29 4.27 9.73 9.43
C ASN A 29 4.68 8.74 8.34
N ILE A 30 4.01 8.78 7.19
CA ILE A 30 4.29 7.88 6.08
C ILE A 30 5.68 8.10 5.49
N ASP A 31 6.30 9.26 5.72
CA ASP A 31 7.67 9.52 5.29
C ASP A 31 8.71 8.84 6.19
N SER A 32 8.26 8.28 7.31
CA SER A 32 9.06 7.42 8.18
C SER A 32 8.38 6.05 8.29
N PRO A 33 8.32 5.30 7.20
CA PRO A 33 7.55 4.06 7.14
C PRO A 33 8.19 2.94 7.96
N ASP A 34 7.38 1.95 8.31
CA ASP A 34 7.88 0.72 8.94
C ASP A 34 8.70 -0.11 7.96
N GLU A 35 8.29 -0.10 6.70
CA GLU A 35 9.04 -0.74 5.63
C GLU A 35 8.78 -0.03 4.30
N THR A 36 9.74 -0.15 3.40
CA THR A 36 9.60 0.25 2.01
C THR A 36 9.79 -0.99 1.16
N ARG A 37 8.81 -1.29 0.33
CA ARG A 37 8.84 -2.41 -0.61
C ARG A 37 9.10 -1.87 -1.99
N ARG A 38 10.25 -2.21 -2.55
CA ARG A 38 10.56 -1.81 -3.92
C ARG A 38 9.96 -2.80 -4.89
N PHE A 39 9.33 -2.28 -5.94
CA PHE A 39 8.90 -3.11 -7.05
C PHE A 39 10.12 -3.58 -7.84
N GLN A 40 9.94 -4.48 -8.75
CA GLN A 40 11.05 -4.92 -9.59
C GLN A 40 11.64 -3.76 -10.37
N ALA A 41 10.78 -2.82 -10.80
CA ALA A 41 11.16 -1.54 -11.40
C ALA A 41 10.03 -0.54 -11.21
N HIS A 42 10.30 0.74 -11.45
CA HIS A 42 9.33 1.82 -11.58
C HIS A 42 8.52 2.11 -10.31
N GLY A 43 9.15 1.98 -9.15
CA GLY A 43 8.52 2.50 -7.96
C GLY A 43 8.65 1.65 -6.71
N HIS A 44 7.86 2.04 -5.70
CA HIS A 44 7.90 1.42 -4.38
C HIS A 44 6.61 1.68 -3.61
N ALA A 45 6.44 0.95 -2.53
CA ALA A 45 5.36 1.18 -1.57
C ALA A 45 5.95 1.39 -0.18
N ASP A 46 5.58 2.50 0.45
CA ASP A 46 5.90 2.78 1.85
C ASP A 46 4.73 2.33 2.70
N VAL A 47 4.99 1.61 3.78
CA VAL A 47 3.95 0.97 4.59
C VAL A 47 4.11 1.34 6.05
N VAL A 48 3.01 1.78 6.65
CA VAL A 48 2.89 2.07 8.09
C VAL A 48 1.76 1.23 8.67
N THR A 49 2.02 0.60 9.81
CA THR A 49 1.01 -0.17 10.52
C THR A 49 0.86 0.36 11.94
N ILE A 50 -0.38 0.65 12.31
CA ILE A 50 -0.76 1.08 13.66
C ILE A 50 -1.90 0.15 14.09
N GLY A 51 -1.62 -0.73 15.04
CA GLY A 51 -2.63 -1.70 15.42
C GLY A 51 -2.92 -2.69 14.29
N ASP A 52 -4.18 -2.83 14.00
CA ASP A 52 -4.66 -3.63 12.88
C ASP A 52 -4.84 -2.80 11.60
N PHE A 53 -4.48 -1.51 11.65
CA PHE A 53 -4.61 -0.61 10.52
C PHE A 53 -3.29 -0.50 9.78
N THR A 54 -3.29 -0.81 8.50
CA THR A 54 -2.13 -0.66 7.63
C THR A 54 -2.48 0.32 6.52
N LEU A 55 -1.65 1.34 6.36
CA LEU A 55 -1.75 2.28 5.25
C LEU A 55 -0.47 2.22 4.45
N GLY A 56 -0.61 2.12 3.14
CA GLY A 56 0.50 2.21 2.22
C GLY A 56 0.40 3.44 1.34
N ARG A 57 1.56 3.97 0.96
CA ARG A 57 1.68 4.95 -0.11
C ARG A 57 2.42 4.28 -1.24
N GLY A 58 1.69 3.98 -2.31
CA GLY A 58 2.31 3.49 -3.53
C GLY A 58 2.77 4.65 -4.39
N THR A 59 4.04 4.63 -4.81
CA THR A 59 4.59 5.56 -5.79
C THR A 59 4.93 4.76 -7.03
N PHE A 60 4.13 4.99 -8.07
CA PHE A 60 4.21 4.25 -9.32
C PHE A 60 4.73 5.21 -10.39
N GLU A 61 5.92 4.96 -10.88
CA GLU A 61 6.60 5.86 -11.82
C GLU A 61 6.14 5.59 -13.26
N PRO A 62 6.35 6.54 -14.17
CA PRO A 62 6.06 6.31 -15.59
C PRO A 62 6.71 5.01 -16.08
N GLY A 63 5.94 4.22 -16.81
CA GLY A 63 6.37 2.91 -17.27
C GLY A 63 5.99 1.75 -16.36
N TRP A 64 5.53 2.03 -15.13
CA TRP A 64 5.09 0.95 -14.25
C TRP A 64 3.86 0.25 -14.80
N LYS A 65 3.91 -1.07 -14.74
CA LYS A 65 2.77 -1.94 -15.02
C LYS A 65 2.84 -3.13 -14.08
N TRP A 66 1.74 -3.44 -13.42
CA TRP A 66 1.71 -4.50 -12.42
C TRP A 66 2.20 -5.84 -13.00
N SER A 67 1.74 -6.20 -14.19
CA SER A 67 2.11 -7.47 -14.81
C SER A 67 3.59 -7.57 -15.20
N ASN A 68 4.31 -6.44 -15.26
CA ASN A 68 5.74 -6.42 -15.52
C ASN A 68 6.55 -6.29 -14.23
N ASP A 69 6.12 -5.43 -13.31
CA ASP A 69 6.95 -4.95 -12.20
C ASP A 69 6.60 -5.60 -10.86
N VAL A 70 5.41 -6.16 -10.69
CA VAL A 70 4.96 -6.77 -9.45
C VAL A 70 4.65 -8.26 -9.64
N LYS A 71 4.11 -8.64 -10.76
CA LYS A 71 3.73 -10.03 -11.04
C LYS A 71 4.85 -11.04 -10.75
N PRO A 72 6.12 -10.77 -11.11
CA PRO A 72 7.19 -11.72 -10.80
C PRO A 72 7.37 -11.97 -9.32
N VAL A 73 7.04 -10.99 -8.46
CA VAL A 73 7.08 -11.12 -7.00
C VAL A 73 5.81 -11.78 -6.47
N ALA A 74 4.67 -11.36 -6.99
CA ALA A 74 3.37 -11.85 -6.54
C ALA A 74 3.11 -13.31 -6.90
N GLY A 75 3.56 -13.73 -8.07
CA GLY A 75 3.42 -15.13 -8.50
C GLY A 75 2.00 -15.51 -8.94
N THR A 76 1.14 -14.53 -9.24
CA THR A 76 -0.22 -14.73 -9.72
C THR A 76 -0.38 -14.11 -11.11
N ASP A 77 -1.39 -14.53 -11.87
CA ASP A 77 -1.61 -14.02 -13.22
C ASP A 77 -2.10 -12.58 -13.23
N SER A 78 -2.86 -12.19 -12.22
CA SER A 78 -3.30 -10.82 -12.00
C SER A 78 -3.24 -10.51 -10.50
N CYS A 79 -3.37 -9.21 -10.15
CA CYS A 79 -3.30 -8.80 -8.76
C CYS A 79 -4.50 -9.34 -7.99
N GLN A 80 -4.24 -10.10 -6.94
CA GLN A 80 -5.26 -10.72 -6.10
C GLN A 80 -5.48 -9.97 -4.80
N VAL A 81 -4.92 -8.79 -4.66
CA VAL A 81 -5.09 -7.94 -3.50
C VAL A 81 -6.25 -6.99 -3.72
N ARG A 82 -7.13 -6.88 -2.73
CA ARG A 82 -8.17 -5.86 -2.72
C ARG A 82 -7.56 -4.55 -2.25
N HIS A 83 -7.73 -3.50 -3.05
CA HIS A 83 -7.22 -2.17 -2.73
C HIS A 83 -8.37 -1.21 -2.50
N THR A 84 -8.26 -0.40 -1.45
CA THR A 84 -9.20 0.69 -1.18
C THR A 84 -8.41 1.91 -0.75
N GLY A 85 -8.71 3.05 -1.34
CA GLY A 85 -7.94 4.25 -1.02
C GLY A 85 -8.28 5.44 -1.91
N VAL A 86 -7.29 6.30 -2.06
CA VAL A 86 -7.43 7.55 -2.82
C VAL A 86 -6.14 7.83 -3.59
N CYS A 87 -6.31 8.31 -4.82
CA CYS A 87 -5.21 8.82 -5.62
C CYS A 87 -4.96 10.28 -5.26
N VAL A 88 -3.69 10.66 -5.09
CA VAL A 88 -3.33 12.04 -4.78
C VAL A 88 -2.60 12.74 -5.92
N SER A 89 -1.94 12.01 -6.80
CA SER A 89 -1.30 12.60 -7.98
C SER A 89 -1.12 11.55 -9.07
N GLY A 90 -0.95 12.02 -10.30
CA GLY A 90 -0.74 11.16 -11.46
C GLY A 90 -2.01 10.51 -11.96
N GLN A 91 -1.86 9.59 -12.89
CA GLN A 91 -2.96 8.87 -13.54
C GLN A 91 -2.60 7.40 -13.68
N MET A 92 -3.58 6.55 -13.45
CA MET A 92 -3.43 5.11 -13.58
C MET A 92 -4.66 4.52 -14.26
N THR A 93 -4.47 3.53 -15.10
CA THR A 93 -5.56 2.70 -15.61
C THR A 93 -5.51 1.35 -14.91
N VAL A 94 -6.66 0.90 -14.44
CA VAL A 94 -6.84 -0.40 -13.81
C VAL A 94 -7.75 -1.23 -14.71
N ARG A 95 -7.32 -2.44 -15.05
CA ARG A 95 -8.06 -3.35 -15.90
C ARG A 95 -8.41 -4.62 -15.14
N ALA A 96 -9.68 -4.88 -14.98
CA ALA A 96 -10.17 -6.12 -14.39
C ALA A 96 -9.96 -7.30 -15.35
N ASP A 97 -9.97 -8.51 -14.81
CA ASP A 97 -9.79 -9.73 -15.61
C ASP A 97 -10.88 -9.90 -16.68
N ASP A 98 -12.07 -9.33 -16.46
CA ASP A 98 -13.15 -9.34 -17.46
C ASP A 98 -12.97 -8.31 -18.59
N GLY A 99 -11.91 -7.52 -18.55
CA GLY A 99 -11.58 -6.52 -19.55
C GLY A 99 -12.09 -5.12 -19.25
N THR A 100 -12.84 -4.91 -18.19
CA THR A 100 -13.31 -3.59 -17.78
C THR A 100 -12.13 -2.72 -17.34
N GLU A 101 -12.06 -1.49 -17.86
CA GLU A 101 -11.00 -0.55 -17.52
C GLU A 101 -11.56 0.67 -16.82
N VAL A 102 -10.86 1.12 -15.79
CA VAL A 102 -11.20 2.33 -15.03
C VAL A 102 -9.95 3.19 -14.91
N SER A 103 -10.11 4.48 -15.17
CA SER A 103 -9.04 5.46 -14.98
C SER A 103 -9.14 6.03 -13.57
N VAL A 104 -8.00 6.14 -12.89
CA VAL A 104 -7.88 6.68 -11.55
C VAL A 104 -6.93 7.88 -11.60
N GLY A 105 -7.39 9.02 -11.13
CA GLY A 105 -6.62 10.26 -11.10
C GLY A 105 -6.77 11.00 -9.78
N PRO A 106 -6.16 12.20 -9.66
CA PRO A 106 -6.11 12.92 -8.40
C PRO A 106 -7.50 13.17 -7.80
N GLY A 107 -7.67 12.80 -6.54
CA GLY A 107 -8.92 12.93 -5.83
C GLY A 107 -9.88 11.76 -6.00
N ASP A 108 -9.57 10.81 -6.88
CA ASP A 108 -10.44 9.65 -7.06
C ASP A 108 -10.26 8.67 -5.90
N VAL A 109 -11.37 8.34 -5.28
CA VAL A 109 -11.48 7.26 -4.30
C VAL A 109 -11.77 5.99 -5.05
N PHE A 110 -11.06 4.92 -4.72
CA PHE A 110 -11.17 3.69 -5.49
C PHE A 110 -11.38 2.47 -4.62
N VAL A 111 -12.01 1.47 -5.20
CA VAL A 111 -12.04 0.09 -4.73
C VAL A 111 -11.62 -0.77 -5.92
N MET A 112 -10.59 -1.56 -5.72
CA MET A 112 -10.10 -2.49 -6.73
C MET A 112 -10.21 -3.90 -6.15
N GLU A 113 -11.18 -4.66 -6.64
CA GLU A 113 -11.35 -6.04 -6.20
C GLU A 113 -10.23 -6.93 -6.78
N PRO A 114 -9.95 -8.10 -6.16
CA PRO A 114 -8.97 -9.04 -6.71
C PRO A 114 -9.27 -9.39 -8.17
N GLY A 115 -8.22 -9.61 -8.94
CA GLY A 115 -8.35 -9.94 -10.35
C GLY A 115 -8.23 -8.73 -11.26
N HIS A 116 -7.09 -8.03 -11.19
CA HIS A 116 -6.83 -6.87 -12.04
C HIS A 116 -5.35 -6.72 -12.38
N ASP A 117 -5.10 -6.01 -13.46
CA ASP A 117 -3.81 -5.44 -13.84
C ASP A 117 -3.94 -3.91 -13.77
N ALA A 118 -2.83 -3.21 -13.76
CA ALA A 118 -2.83 -1.76 -13.72
C ALA A 118 -1.54 -1.21 -14.31
N TRP A 119 -1.60 0.01 -14.83
CA TRP A 119 -0.42 0.70 -15.36
C TRP A 119 -0.56 2.20 -15.21
N VAL A 120 0.59 2.85 -15.14
CA VAL A 120 0.65 4.32 -15.07
C VAL A 120 0.45 4.91 -16.46
N ASP A 121 -0.39 5.93 -16.52
CA ASP A 121 -0.59 6.73 -17.72
C ASP A 121 0.21 8.03 -17.61
N GLY A 122 0.81 8.44 -18.73
CA GLY A 122 1.50 9.72 -18.81
C GLY A 122 2.91 9.72 -18.26
N ASP A 123 3.40 10.93 -17.99
CA ASP A 123 4.83 11.19 -17.75
C ASP A 123 5.15 11.53 -16.31
N GLU A 124 4.18 11.48 -15.41
CA GLU A 124 4.41 11.76 -14.00
C GLU A 124 4.05 10.57 -13.13
N PRO A 125 4.68 10.43 -11.96
CA PRO A 125 4.35 9.36 -11.05
C PRO A 125 2.90 9.42 -10.60
N CYS A 126 2.28 8.25 -10.45
CA CYS A 126 0.99 8.11 -9.80
C CYS A 126 1.20 7.74 -8.34
N VAL A 127 0.60 8.50 -7.43
CA VAL A 127 0.71 8.26 -5.99
C VAL A 127 -0.66 7.92 -5.44
N LEU A 128 -0.74 6.75 -4.81
CA LEU A 128 -1.96 6.25 -4.19
C LEU A 128 -1.75 6.05 -2.70
N PHE A 129 -2.73 6.44 -1.89
CA PHE A 129 -2.85 5.94 -0.51
C PHE A 129 -3.86 4.79 -0.51
N ASP A 130 -3.49 3.68 0.13
CA ASP A 130 -4.17 2.41 -0.06
C ASP A 130 -4.14 1.60 1.24
N THR A 131 -5.28 1.07 1.63
CA THR A 131 -5.41 0.24 2.83
C THR A 131 -5.15 -1.24 2.55
N GLY A 132 -5.00 -1.64 1.29
CA GLY A 132 -4.74 -3.03 0.90
C GLY A 132 -3.26 -3.39 0.81
N MET A 133 -2.37 -2.59 1.43
CA MET A 133 -0.93 -2.75 1.23
C MET A 133 -0.27 -3.81 2.10
N ALA A 134 -0.96 -4.36 3.10
CA ALA A 134 -0.33 -5.36 3.98
C ALA A 134 0.27 -6.53 3.18
N PRO A 135 -0.46 -7.18 2.25
CA PRO A 135 0.10 -8.26 1.43
C PRO A 135 0.74 -7.79 0.12
N TYR A 136 0.55 -6.52 -0.26
CA TYR A 136 0.90 -6.05 -1.60
C TYR A 136 2.41 -6.02 -1.82
N ALA A 137 2.85 -6.43 -3.02
CA ALA A 137 4.25 -6.43 -3.43
C ALA A 137 5.17 -7.17 -2.46
N LYS A 138 4.64 -8.10 -1.70
CA LYS A 138 5.42 -9.03 -0.89
C LYS A 138 5.65 -10.32 -1.65
N ALA A 139 6.84 -10.88 -1.45
CA ALA A 139 7.12 -12.22 -1.93
C ALA A 139 6.23 -13.22 -1.19
N THR A 140 5.64 -14.15 -1.93
CA THR A 140 4.85 -15.24 -1.37
C THR A 140 5.77 -16.40 -1.03
N GLY A 141 5.75 -16.80 0.21
CA GLY A 141 6.53 -17.94 0.68
C GLY A 141 7.70 -17.59 1.55
#